data_5ff786ee26ff59c82c24393c025ea131
#
_entry.id   5ff786ee26ff59c82c24393c025ea131
#
_cell.length_a   1.000
_cell.length_b   1.000
_cell.length_c   1.000
_cell.angle_alpha   90.00
_cell.angle_beta   90.00
_cell.angle_gamma   90.00
#
_symmetry.space_group_name_H-M   'P 1'
#
loop_
_entity.id
_entity.type
_entity.pdbx_description
1 polymer ?
#
loop_
_entity_poly.entity_id
_entity_poly.type
_entity_poly.pdbx_seq_one_letter_code
_entity_poly.pdbx_strand_id
1 'polypeptide(L)'
;DHRGLHSFPPRRSSDLAIFEEAAELAYFGAKILHPTCVQPAKYAGIPVKLLNTMDPTAPGTVISNETERGKIKAVAAKDNITAIKITSSRMLLAYGFLRKVFEIFESNKTSIDMIATSEVGVSVSIDNATNLDAIVNELKKFGHVHVDKDMCIICVVGDLEAENVGFESKATEALKDIPIRMISYGGSNHNISFLVAAEDKKKALQSLSDHLFNN
;
A
#
# COMPACT_ATOMS: atom_id res chain seq x y z
N ASP A 1 -23.09 12.87 -4.74
CA ASP A 1 -23.43 11.76 -3.85
C ASP A 1 -22.12 11.12 -3.32
N HIS A 2 -21.62 11.64 -2.19
CA HIS A 2 -20.35 11.23 -1.59
C HIS A 2 -20.54 10.08 -0.59
N ARG A 3 -21.22 9.02 -0.97
CA ARG A 3 -21.41 7.83 -0.16
C ARG A 3 -20.54 6.70 -0.65
N GLY A 4 -19.27 6.67 -0.22
CA GLY A 4 -18.33 5.61 -0.60
C GLY A 4 -17.10 5.47 0.28
N LEU A 5 -17.08 6.08 1.44
CA LEU A 5 -16.00 5.89 2.41
C LEU A 5 -16.52 5.04 3.56
N HIS A 6 -16.55 3.72 3.36
CA HIS A 6 -16.65 2.80 4.48
C HIS A 6 -15.30 2.79 5.21
N SER A 7 -15.19 3.67 6.21
CA SER A 7 -14.28 3.44 7.31
C SER A 7 -14.71 2.12 7.95
N PHE A 8 -13.86 1.12 7.85
CA PHE A 8 -14.07 -0.16 8.50
C PHE A 8 -14.18 -0.02 10.01
N PRO A 9 -14.74 -1.04 10.71
CA PRO A 9 -15.37 -0.93 12.02
C PRO A 9 -14.44 -0.40 13.10
N PRO A 10 -15.03 0.03 14.23
CA PRO A 10 -14.31 0.72 15.28
C PRO A 10 -13.19 -0.15 15.83
N ARG A 11 -12.02 0.34 15.67
CA ARG A 11 -10.76 -0.10 16.20
C ARG A 11 -10.80 -0.57 17.64
N ARG A 12 -10.27 -1.72 17.87
CA ARG A 12 -9.60 -2.06 19.11
C ARG A 12 -8.11 -2.19 18.80
N SER A 13 -7.44 -1.09 18.58
CA SER A 13 -5.98 -1.06 18.57
C SER A 13 -5.52 0.33 18.98
N SER A 14 -4.46 0.39 19.71
CA SER A 14 -3.79 1.52 20.34
C SER A 14 -4.17 2.89 19.77
N ASP A 15 -4.52 3.79 20.67
CA ASP A 15 -4.74 5.23 20.40
C ASP A 15 -3.45 5.95 19.96
N LEU A 16 -2.37 5.20 19.70
CA LEU A 16 -1.04 5.68 19.34
C LEU A 16 -0.64 5.14 17.96
N ALA A 17 -0.17 6.04 17.10
CA ALA A 17 0.50 5.73 15.84
C ALA A 17 1.80 6.51 15.74
N ILE A 18 2.81 5.98 15.05
CA ILE A 18 3.98 6.78 14.71
C ILE A 18 3.76 7.55 13.40
N PHE A 19 4.60 8.55 13.18
CA PHE A 19 4.50 9.39 11.98
C PHE A 19 4.65 8.59 10.68
N GLU A 20 5.48 7.56 10.67
CA GLU A 20 5.68 6.65 9.55
C GLU A 20 4.42 5.85 9.23
N GLU A 21 3.80 5.24 10.23
CA GLU A 21 2.55 4.50 10.09
C GLU A 21 1.40 5.41 9.60
N ALA A 22 1.33 6.63 10.13
CA ALA A 22 0.34 7.62 9.72
C ALA A 22 0.55 8.07 8.26
N ALA A 23 1.79 8.21 7.81
CA ALA A 23 2.12 8.53 6.43
C ALA A 23 1.73 7.40 5.48
N GLU A 24 2.01 6.14 5.84
CA GLU A 24 1.60 4.96 5.08
C GLU A 24 0.06 4.90 4.94
N LEU A 25 -0.66 5.04 6.03
CA LEU A 25 -2.12 5.05 6.02
C LEU A 25 -2.70 6.17 5.15
N ALA A 26 -2.11 7.38 5.24
CA ALA A 26 -2.53 8.52 4.44
C ALA A 26 -2.30 8.28 2.93
N TYR A 27 -1.20 7.63 2.56
CA TYR A 27 -0.89 7.29 1.18
C TYR A 27 -1.85 6.22 0.63
N PHE A 28 -2.16 5.20 1.43
CA PHE A 28 -3.02 4.07 1.04
C PHE A 28 -4.52 4.28 1.30
N GLY A 29 -4.99 5.52 1.41
CA GLY A 29 -6.41 5.83 1.35
C GLY A 29 -7.08 6.33 2.62
N ALA A 30 -6.37 6.42 3.74
CA ALA A 30 -6.87 7.11 4.91
C ALA A 30 -6.77 8.64 4.69
N LYS A 31 -7.76 9.23 4.03
CA LYS A 31 -7.82 10.67 3.69
C LYS A 31 -7.96 11.61 4.90
N ILE A 32 -7.44 11.21 6.05
CA ILE A 32 -7.55 11.96 7.30
C ILE A 32 -6.45 13.01 7.39
N LEU A 33 -5.26 12.73 6.86
CA LEU A 33 -4.12 13.61 6.81
C LEU A 33 -3.42 13.52 5.46
N HIS A 34 -2.90 14.63 4.98
CA HIS A 34 -1.99 14.59 3.84
C HIS A 34 -0.59 14.18 4.34
N PRO A 35 0.13 13.26 3.67
CA PRO A 35 1.44 12.79 4.13
C PRO A 35 2.43 13.93 4.43
N THR A 36 2.41 15.00 3.64
CA THR A 36 3.31 16.15 3.83
C THR A 36 2.97 17.01 5.05
N CYS A 37 1.73 16.94 5.58
CA CYS A 37 1.32 17.74 6.74
C CYS A 37 1.92 17.25 8.05
N VAL A 38 2.28 15.96 8.14
CA VAL A 38 2.86 15.37 9.35
C VAL A 38 4.38 15.60 9.46
N GLN A 39 5.05 15.87 8.36
CA GLN A 39 6.52 16.03 8.33
C GLN A 39 7.03 17.16 9.24
N PRO A 40 6.48 18.39 9.23
CA PRO A 40 6.94 19.46 10.12
C PRO A 40 6.80 19.09 11.59
N ALA A 41 5.68 18.45 11.97
CA ALA A 41 5.45 18.02 13.35
C ALA A 41 6.44 16.94 13.77
N LYS A 42 6.73 15.97 12.88
CA LYS A 42 7.75 14.95 13.10
C LYS A 42 9.12 15.53 13.36
N TYR A 43 9.58 16.47 12.51
CA TYR A 43 10.90 17.11 12.67
C TYR A 43 10.99 17.96 13.96
N ALA A 44 9.88 18.57 14.36
CA ALA A 44 9.82 19.36 15.59
C ALA A 44 9.59 18.51 16.86
N GLY A 45 9.35 17.19 16.72
CA GLY A 45 9.02 16.30 17.85
C GLY A 45 7.66 16.63 18.50
N ILE A 46 6.73 17.26 17.75
CA ILE A 46 5.45 17.70 18.28
C ILE A 46 4.38 16.64 17.96
N PRO A 47 3.72 16.04 18.97
CA PRO A 47 2.65 15.07 18.73
C PRO A 47 1.45 15.70 18.04
N VAL A 48 0.83 14.98 17.09
CA VAL A 48 -0.38 15.38 16.40
C VAL A 48 -1.55 14.58 16.93
N LYS A 49 -2.61 15.23 17.39
CA LYS A 49 -3.82 14.57 17.87
C LYS A 49 -4.94 14.67 16.84
N LEU A 50 -5.43 13.52 16.38
CA LEU A 50 -6.59 13.40 15.49
C LEU A 50 -7.84 13.19 16.32
N LEU A 51 -8.83 14.05 16.13
CA LEU A 51 -10.11 13.99 16.84
C LEU A 51 -11.26 13.84 15.84
N ASN A 52 -12.33 13.21 16.28
CA ASN A 52 -13.57 13.11 15.51
C ASN A 52 -14.44 14.33 15.79
N THR A 53 -14.67 15.17 14.79
CA THR A 53 -15.52 16.37 14.92
C THR A 53 -16.99 16.04 15.18
N MET A 54 -17.44 14.84 14.78
CA MET A 54 -18.81 14.38 15.01
C MET A 54 -19.01 13.70 16.38
N ASP A 55 -17.91 13.34 17.04
CA ASP A 55 -17.90 12.81 18.41
C ASP A 55 -16.69 13.39 19.16
N PRO A 56 -16.83 14.58 19.73
CA PRO A 56 -15.74 15.27 20.46
C PRO A 56 -15.31 14.55 21.74
N THR A 57 -16.12 13.60 22.23
CA THR A 57 -15.83 12.82 23.45
C THR A 57 -14.95 11.62 23.18
N ALA A 58 -14.82 11.19 21.91
CA ALA A 58 -13.93 10.11 21.53
C ALA A 58 -12.46 10.47 21.83
N PRO A 59 -11.66 9.54 22.35
CA PRO A 59 -10.25 9.80 22.74
C PRO A 59 -9.37 10.26 21.57
N GLY A 60 -9.74 9.88 20.34
CA GLY A 60 -9.00 10.19 19.13
C GLY A 60 -7.75 9.31 18.97
N THR A 61 -6.83 9.72 18.08
CA THR A 61 -5.54 9.03 17.83
C THR A 61 -4.41 10.04 18.00
N VAL A 62 -3.38 9.67 18.74
CA VAL A 62 -2.16 10.47 18.88
C VAL A 62 -1.09 9.91 17.94
N ILE A 63 -0.50 10.79 17.14
CA ILE A 63 0.61 10.50 16.24
C ILE A 63 1.86 11.14 16.85
N SER A 64 2.87 10.33 17.15
CA SER A 64 4.10 10.78 17.80
C SER A 64 5.31 9.96 17.31
N ASN A 65 6.47 10.21 17.90
CA ASN A 65 7.67 9.38 17.68
C ASN A 65 7.68 8.12 18.58
N GLU A 66 6.75 7.99 19.51
CA GLU A 66 6.63 6.84 20.40
C GLU A 66 5.64 5.83 19.82
N THR A 67 6.01 4.56 19.82
CA THR A 67 5.18 3.46 19.32
C THR A 67 5.06 2.32 20.31
N GLU A 68 3.96 1.60 20.23
CA GLU A 68 3.86 0.25 20.79
C GLU A 68 4.44 -0.74 19.78
N ARG A 69 5.54 -1.39 20.12
CA ARG A 69 6.23 -2.35 19.24
C ARG A 69 5.40 -3.60 18.99
N GLY A 70 5.60 -4.20 17.82
CA GLY A 70 5.09 -5.53 17.50
C GLY A 70 3.58 -5.60 17.25
N LYS A 71 2.90 -4.48 17.01
CA LYS A 71 1.44 -4.46 16.78
C LYS A 71 1.07 -4.04 15.37
N ILE A 72 0.05 -4.72 14.83
CA ILE A 72 -0.68 -4.26 13.66
C ILE A 72 -1.58 -3.11 14.09
N LYS A 73 -1.56 -2.02 13.33
CA LYS A 73 -2.29 -0.79 13.65
C LYS A 73 -3.55 -0.65 12.82
N ALA A 74 -3.46 -0.93 11.52
CA ALA A 74 -4.58 -0.72 10.62
C ALA A 74 -4.45 -1.51 9.32
N VAL A 75 -5.58 -1.63 8.62
CA VAL A 75 -5.63 -2.07 7.22
C VAL A 75 -6.27 -0.95 6.41
N ALA A 76 -5.63 -0.56 5.31
CA ALA A 76 -6.12 0.44 4.37
C ALA A 76 -6.28 -0.15 2.97
N ALA A 77 -7.04 0.52 2.12
CA ALA A 77 -7.21 0.10 0.73
C ALA A 77 -7.20 1.29 -0.21
N LYS A 78 -6.50 1.14 -1.35
CA LYS A 78 -6.40 2.13 -2.43
C LYS A 78 -6.99 1.54 -3.70
N ASP A 79 -8.05 2.16 -4.19
CA ASP A 79 -8.79 1.72 -5.38
C ASP A 79 -8.22 2.30 -6.67
N ASN A 80 -8.80 1.89 -7.80
CA ASN A 80 -8.48 2.37 -9.15
C ASN A 80 -7.02 2.10 -9.55
N ILE A 81 -6.50 0.96 -9.16
CA ILE A 81 -5.14 0.56 -9.48
C ILE A 81 -5.10 -0.21 -10.80
N THR A 82 -4.09 0.07 -11.59
CA THR A 82 -3.75 -0.69 -12.80
C THR A 82 -2.39 -1.35 -12.61
N ALA A 83 -2.31 -2.66 -12.81
CA ALA A 83 -1.05 -3.39 -12.80
C ALA A 83 -0.52 -3.58 -14.22
N ILE A 84 0.78 -3.39 -14.41
CA ILE A 84 1.48 -3.55 -15.67
C ILE A 84 2.61 -4.53 -15.46
N LYS A 85 2.56 -5.68 -16.12
CA LYS A 85 3.61 -6.70 -16.09
C LYS A 85 4.39 -6.69 -17.40
N ILE A 86 5.70 -6.55 -17.31
CA ILE A 86 6.62 -6.64 -18.43
C ILE A 86 7.44 -7.91 -18.27
N THR A 87 7.42 -8.78 -19.27
CA THR A 87 8.23 -10.01 -19.30
C THR A 87 9.18 -9.94 -20.48
N SER A 88 10.48 -10.14 -20.23
CA SER A 88 11.50 -10.07 -21.28
C SER A 88 12.65 -11.01 -20.99
N SER A 89 12.96 -11.89 -21.92
CA SER A 89 14.20 -12.71 -21.88
C SER A 89 15.47 -11.85 -21.96
N ARG A 90 15.34 -10.61 -22.48
CA ARG A 90 16.45 -9.64 -22.54
C ARG A 90 16.78 -9.02 -21.17
N MET A 91 15.95 -9.24 -20.15
CA MET A 91 16.21 -8.82 -18.78
C MET A 91 17.26 -9.69 -18.11
N LEU A 92 17.30 -10.97 -18.47
CA LEU A 92 18.28 -11.92 -17.95
C LEU A 92 19.70 -11.45 -18.34
N LEU A 93 20.55 -11.27 -17.34
CA LEU A 93 21.93 -10.79 -17.47
C LEU A 93 22.08 -9.39 -18.12
N ALA A 94 21.00 -8.63 -18.25
CA ALA A 94 21.06 -7.30 -18.85
C ALA A 94 21.21 -6.19 -17.80
N TYR A 95 22.26 -5.41 -17.93
CA TYR A 95 22.43 -4.20 -17.12
C TYR A 95 21.51 -3.07 -17.62
N GLY A 96 20.86 -2.36 -16.67
CA GLY A 96 20.09 -1.15 -16.97
C GLY A 96 18.68 -1.38 -17.52
N PHE A 97 18.14 -2.60 -17.54
CA PHE A 97 16.77 -2.86 -17.97
C PHE A 97 15.75 -2.10 -17.10
N LEU A 98 15.87 -2.20 -15.78
CA LEU A 98 14.99 -1.48 -14.83
C LEU A 98 15.07 0.04 -15.03
N ARG A 99 16.25 0.60 -15.27
CA ARG A 99 16.40 2.01 -15.56
C ARG A 99 15.53 2.44 -16.75
N LYS A 100 15.57 1.67 -17.84
CA LYS A 100 14.76 1.96 -19.05
C LYS A 100 13.27 1.86 -18.77
N VAL A 101 12.84 0.89 -17.96
CA VAL A 101 11.44 0.78 -17.54
C VAL A 101 11.03 2.03 -16.77
N PHE A 102 11.79 2.46 -15.77
CA PHE A 102 11.45 3.63 -14.96
C PHE A 102 11.53 4.95 -15.72
N GLU A 103 12.46 5.10 -16.67
CA GLU A 103 12.55 6.26 -17.57
C GLU A 103 11.25 6.44 -18.39
N ILE A 104 10.57 5.34 -18.77
CA ILE A 104 9.29 5.41 -19.47
C ILE A 104 8.21 5.99 -18.57
N PHE A 105 8.12 5.56 -17.32
CA PHE A 105 7.15 6.11 -16.36
C PHE A 105 7.44 7.56 -16.02
N GLU A 106 8.70 7.92 -15.82
CA GLU A 106 9.16 9.30 -15.59
C GLU A 106 8.78 10.21 -16.75
N SER A 107 9.11 9.82 -17.99
CA SER A 107 8.83 10.59 -19.21
C SER A 107 7.33 10.81 -19.41
N ASN A 108 6.52 9.85 -18.98
CA ASN A 108 5.06 9.91 -19.02
C ASN A 108 4.44 10.49 -17.72
N LYS A 109 5.25 11.06 -16.81
CA LYS A 109 4.84 11.71 -15.55
C LYS A 109 3.86 10.83 -14.74
N THR A 110 4.14 9.54 -14.68
CA THR A 110 3.28 8.56 -14.00
C THR A 110 4.02 7.96 -12.82
N SER A 111 3.47 8.13 -11.62
CA SER A 111 4.00 7.55 -10.39
C SER A 111 3.73 6.05 -10.33
N ILE A 112 4.66 5.32 -9.74
CA ILE A 112 4.54 3.89 -9.47
C ILE A 112 4.28 3.71 -7.98
N ASP A 113 3.27 2.88 -7.62
CA ASP A 113 2.93 2.58 -6.21
C ASP A 113 3.67 1.34 -5.69
N MET A 114 3.56 0.22 -6.42
CA MET A 114 4.17 -1.05 -6.04
C MET A 114 5.07 -1.57 -7.16
N ILE A 115 6.13 -2.27 -6.78
CA ILE A 115 7.06 -2.92 -7.71
C ILE A 115 7.34 -4.33 -7.20
N ALA A 116 7.28 -5.31 -8.10
CA ALA A 116 7.78 -6.65 -7.86
C ALA A 116 8.62 -7.07 -9.06
N THR A 117 9.78 -7.67 -8.82
CA THR A 117 10.71 -8.07 -9.87
C THR A 117 11.10 -9.53 -9.75
N SER A 118 11.41 -10.13 -10.89
CA SER A 118 12.06 -11.44 -11.02
C SER A 118 13.20 -11.35 -12.04
N GLU A 119 13.90 -12.44 -12.31
CA GLU A 119 14.99 -12.46 -13.30
C GLU A 119 14.54 -12.11 -14.73
N VAL A 120 13.26 -12.31 -15.05
CA VAL A 120 12.73 -12.15 -16.42
C VAL A 120 11.49 -11.28 -16.49
N GLY A 121 11.09 -10.66 -15.38
CA GLY A 121 9.87 -9.86 -15.35
C GLY A 121 9.85 -8.77 -14.29
N VAL A 122 9.15 -7.69 -14.61
CA VAL A 122 8.84 -6.58 -13.71
C VAL A 122 7.34 -6.39 -13.71
N SER A 123 6.75 -6.30 -12.52
CA SER A 123 5.36 -5.90 -12.34
C SER A 123 5.34 -4.58 -11.56
N VAL A 124 4.61 -3.62 -12.05
CA VAL A 124 4.40 -2.33 -11.40
C VAL A 124 2.92 -2.04 -11.27
N SER A 125 2.54 -1.25 -10.28
CA SER A 125 1.18 -0.72 -10.16
C SER A 125 1.18 0.81 -10.24
N ILE A 126 0.12 1.37 -10.82
CA ILE A 126 -0.13 2.80 -10.94
C ILE A 126 -1.57 3.12 -10.54
N ASP A 127 -1.79 4.29 -9.97
CA ASP A 127 -3.13 4.82 -9.61
C ASP A 127 -3.66 5.83 -10.65
N ASN A 128 -2.81 6.26 -11.58
CA ASN A 128 -3.18 7.17 -12.66
C ASN A 128 -2.92 6.54 -14.02
N ALA A 129 -3.98 6.14 -14.71
CA ALA A 129 -3.92 5.50 -16.01
C ALA A 129 -4.02 6.48 -17.20
N THR A 130 -3.91 7.79 -16.98
CA THR A 130 -4.06 8.81 -18.04
C THR A 130 -3.10 8.56 -19.21
N ASN A 131 -1.87 8.17 -18.96
CA ASN A 131 -0.85 7.92 -19.98
C ASN A 131 -0.59 6.43 -20.22
N LEU A 132 -1.51 5.55 -19.80
CA LEU A 132 -1.31 4.10 -19.86
C LEU A 132 -0.98 3.60 -21.27
N ASP A 133 -1.68 4.05 -22.27
CA ASP A 133 -1.47 3.59 -23.65
C ASP A 133 -0.09 3.98 -24.19
N ALA A 134 0.38 5.18 -23.89
CA ALA A 134 1.72 5.63 -24.24
C ALA A 134 2.80 4.76 -23.55
N ILE A 135 2.66 4.56 -22.24
CA ILE A 135 3.55 3.72 -21.44
C ILE A 135 3.59 2.28 -22.01
N VAL A 136 2.44 1.66 -22.24
CA VAL A 136 2.34 0.29 -22.78
C VAL A 136 3.01 0.18 -24.14
N ASN A 137 2.80 1.17 -25.04
CA ASN A 137 3.39 1.16 -26.37
C ASN A 137 4.92 1.27 -26.33
N GLU A 138 5.47 2.04 -25.39
CA GLU A 138 6.90 2.12 -25.18
C GLU A 138 7.47 0.84 -24.57
N LEU A 139 6.82 0.30 -23.54
CA LEU A 139 7.25 -0.93 -22.88
C LEU A 139 7.24 -2.16 -23.81
N LYS A 140 6.29 -2.24 -24.75
CA LYS A 140 6.24 -3.30 -25.77
C LYS A 140 7.49 -3.40 -26.64
N LYS A 141 8.26 -2.34 -26.77
CA LYS A 141 9.55 -2.36 -27.49
C LYS A 141 10.63 -3.19 -26.75
N PHE A 142 10.44 -3.42 -25.46
CA PHE A 142 11.39 -4.11 -24.60
C PHE A 142 10.97 -5.52 -24.18
N GLY A 143 9.68 -5.85 -24.28
CA GLY A 143 9.17 -7.14 -23.87
C GLY A 143 7.68 -7.33 -24.12
N HIS A 144 7.17 -8.44 -23.63
CA HIS A 144 5.73 -8.71 -23.61
C HIS A 144 5.09 -7.97 -22.44
N VAL A 145 4.03 -7.21 -22.72
CA VAL A 145 3.34 -6.40 -21.72
C VAL A 145 1.93 -6.92 -21.50
N HIS A 146 1.59 -7.18 -20.26
CA HIS A 146 0.25 -7.52 -19.80
C HIS A 146 -0.27 -6.43 -18.85
N VAL A 147 -1.55 -6.10 -18.95
CA VAL A 147 -2.18 -5.04 -18.15
C VAL A 147 -3.42 -5.62 -17.47
N ASP A 148 -3.46 -5.52 -16.14
CA ASP A 148 -4.63 -5.84 -15.32
C ASP A 148 -5.21 -4.52 -14.79
N LYS A 149 -6.45 -4.22 -15.16
CA LYS A 149 -7.20 -3.07 -14.66
C LYS A 149 -8.10 -3.47 -13.50
N ASP A 150 -8.75 -2.49 -12.90
CA ASP A 150 -9.71 -2.70 -11.81
C ASP A 150 -9.13 -3.50 -10.64
N MET A 151 -7.93 -3.09 -10.24
CA MET A 151 -7.23 -3.65 -9.09
C MET A 151 -7.34 -2.75 -7.86
N CYS A 152 -7.06 -3.32 -6.70
CA CYS A 152 -7.02 -2.64 -5.42
C CYS A 152 -5.75 -3.03 -4.66
N ILE A 153 -5.04 -2.04 -4.11
CA ILE A 153 -3.96 -2.29 -3.16
C ILE A 153 -4.58 -2.34 -1.76
N ILE A 154 -4.28 -3.41 -1.03
CA ILE A 154 -4.60 -3.54 0.39
C ILE A 154 -3.29 -3.48 1.17
N CYS A 155 -3.20 -2.52 2.08
CA CYS A 155 -2.02 -2.26 2.89
C CYS A 155 -2.31 -2.58 4.34
N VAL A 156 -1.52 -3.47 4.93
CA VAL A 156 -1.51 -3.76 6.37
C VAL A 156 -0.37 -2.95 6.98
N VAL A 157 -0.72 -2.08 7.92
CA VAL A 157 0.22 -1.15 8.56
C VAL A 157 0.43 -1.52 10.02
N GLY A 158 1.66 -1.48 10.46
CA GLY A 158 2.08 -1.73 11.83
C GLY A 158 3.59 -1.76 11.96
N ASP A 159 4.07 -2.19 13.10
CA ASP A 159 5.49 -2.40 13.33
C ASP A 159 5.89 -3.79 12.79
N LEU A 160 6.59 -3.80 11.66
CA LEU A 160 7.05 -4.98 10.92
C LEU A 160 8.57 -5.15 10.98
N GLU A 161 9.21 -4.63 12.03
CA GLU A 161 10.64 -4.82 12.20
C GLU A 161 11.02 -6.31 12.24
N ALA A 162 12.25 -6.63 11.88
CA ALA A 162 12.72 -8.01 11.71
C ALA A 162 12.58 -8.89 12.96
N GLU A 163 12.49 -8.27 14.15
CA GLU A 163 12.25 -8.98 15.41
C GLU A 163 10.79 -9.49 15.54
N ASN A 164 9.85 -8.97 14.75
CA ASN A 164 8.44 -9.34 14.80
C ASN A 164 8.17 -10.53 13.88
N VAL A 165 8.62 -11.68 14.28
CA VAL A 165 8.52 -12.93 13.50
C VAL A 165 7.07 -13.33 13.25
N GLY A 166 6.74 -13.68 12.01
CA GLY A 166 5.47 -14.28 11.62
C GLY A 166 4.34 -13.29 11.29
N PHE A 167 4.64 -12.02 11.20
CA PHE A 167 3.66 -11.01 10.83
C PHE A 167 3.14 -11.20 9.39
N GLU A 168 4.06 -11.34 8.43
CA GLU A 168 3.77 -11.60 7.03
C GLU A 168 2.98 -12.90 6.85
N SER A 169 3.29 -13.91 7.67
CA SER A 169 2.60 -15.20 7.68
C SER A 169 1.13 -15.04 8.06
N LYS A 170 0.83 -14.28 9.11
CA LYS A 170 -0.55 -14.01 9.54
C LYS A 170 -1.35 -13.26 8.47
N ALA A 171 -0.75 -12.26 7.85
CA ALA A 171 -1.40 -11.49 6.80
C ALA A 171 -1.68 -12.35 5.54
N THR A 172 -0.72 -13.20 5.14
CA THR A 172 -0.90 -14.10 3.99
C THR A 172 -1.89 -15.22 4.28
N GLU A 173 -1.90 -15.80 5.50
CA GLU A 173 -2.89 -16.79 5.90
C GLU A 173 -4.31 -16.22 5.89
N ALA A 174 -4.49 -14.97 6.33
CA ALA A 174 -5.78 -14.29 6.24
C ALA A 174 -6.29 -14.18 4.79
N LEU A 175 -5.40 -14.10 3.82
CA LEU A 175 -5.74 -13.93 2.41
C LEU A 175 -5.67 -15.23 1.58
N LYS A 176 -5.55 -16.40 2.20
CA LYS A 176 -5.35 -17.70 1.51
C LYS A 176 -6.42 -18.05 0.47
N ASP A 177 -7.65 -17.56 0.65
CA ASP A 177 -8.79 -17.81 -0.25
C ASP A 177 -9.04 -16.64 -1.23
N ILE A 178 -8.05 -15.76 -1.43
CA ILE A 178 -8.13 -14.58 -2.30
C ILE A 178 -6.95 -14.59 -3.26
N PRO A 179 -7.20 -14.50 -4.58
CA PRO A 179 -6.13 -14.42 -5.55
C PRO A 179 -5.29 -13.15 -5.36
N ILE A 180 -4.01 -13.32 -5.02
CA ILE A 180 -3.07 -12.21 -4.86
C ILE A 180 -2.27 -12.05 -6.15
N ARG A 181 -2.28 -10.84 -6.72
CA ARG A 181 -1.56 -10.52 -7.95
C ARG A 181 -0.12 -10.09 -7.70
N MET A 182 0.12 -9.31 -6.65
CA MET A 182 1.44 -8.85 -6.23
C MET A 182 1.49 -8.74 -4.71
N ILE A 183 2.68 -8.90 -4.16
CA ILE A 183 2.99 -8.59 -2.76
C ILE A 183 4.20 -7.65 -2.77
N SER A 184 4.14 -6.57 -2.01
CA SER A 184 5.28 -5.69 -1.73
C SER A 184 5.55 -5.71 -0.24
N TYR A 185 6.74 -6.18 0.13
CA TYR A 185 7.21 -6.29 1.51
C TYR A 185 8.72 -6.05 1.56
N GLY A 186 9.21 -5.45 2.65
CA GLY A 186 10.63 -5.20 2.86
C GLY A 186 11.14 -3.85 2.34
N GLY A 187 10.30 -3.05 1.67
CA GLY A 187 10.61 -1.66 1.29
C GLY A 187 10.35 -0.66 2.42
N SER A 188 9.52 -1.03 3.38
CA SER A 188 9.23 -0.27 4.60
C SER A 188 9.13 -1.26 5.77
N ASN A 189 9.52 -0.81 6.97
CA ASN A 189 9.35 -1.57 8.21
C ASN A 189 7.94 -1.43 8.79
N HIS A 190 7.05 -0.73 8.10
CA HIS A 190 5.73 -0.36 8.63
C HIS A 190 4.57 -0.83 7.80
N ASN A 191 4.80 -1.45 6.64
CA ASN A 191 3.72 -1.98 5.81
C ASN A 191 4.07 -3.27 5.07
N ILE A 192 3.01 -4.03 4.78
CA ILE A 192 2.98 -5.06 3.73
C ILE A 192 1.76 -4.78 2.84
N SER A 193 1.96 -4.76 1.54
CA SER A 193 0.93 -4.42 0.57
C SER A 193 0.63 -5.58 -0.37
N PHE A 194 -0.66 -5.82 -0.60
CA PHE A 194 -1.20 -6.86 -1.45
C PHE A 194 -2.01 -6.24 -2.59
N LEU A 195 -1.77 -6.67 -3.82
CA LEU A 195 -2.59 -6.28 -4.96
C LEU A 195 -3.58 -7.39 -5.27
N VAL A 196 -4.87 -7.07 -5.21
CA VAL A 196 -5.98 -7.99 -5.47
C VAL A 196 -6.94 -7.38 -6.49
N ALA A 197 -7.85 -8.18 -7.04
CA ALA A 197 -8.93 -7.65 -7.88
C ALA A 197 -9.87 -6.75 -7.05
N ALA A 198 -10.42 -5.71 -7.65
CA ALA A 198 -11.31 -4.78 -6.94
C ALA A 198 -12.55 -5.47 -6.39
N GLU A 199 -13.05 -6.52 -7.05
CA GLU A 199 -14.18 -7.33 -6.58
C GLU A 199 -13.88 -8.09 -5.30
N ASP A 200 -12.62 -8.47 -5.05
CA ASP A 200 -12.19 -9.18 -3.85
C ASP A 200 -11.89 -8.24 -2.67
N LYS A 201 -11.86 -6.92 -2.87
CA LYS A 201 -11.51 -5.93 -1.84
C LYS A 201 -12.26 -6.13 -0.52
N LYS A 202 -13.59 -6.25 -0.59
CA LYS A 202 -14.42 -6.36 0.61
C LYS A 202 -14.11 -7.64 1.40
N LYS A 203 -13.98 -8.76 0.69
CA LYS A 203 -13.63 -10.06 1.28
C LYS A 203 -12.25 -10.02 1.92
N ALA A 204 -11.26 -9.41 1.23
CA ALA A 204 -9.91 -9.29 1.72
C ALA A 204 -9.82 -8.42 2.99
N LEU A 205 -10.46 -7.26 3.01
CA LEU A 205 -10.49 -6.38 4.18
C LEU A 205 -11.16 -7.06 5.38
N GLN A 206 -12.28 -7.76 5.16
CA GLN A 206 -12.97 -8.49 6.23
C GLN A 206 -12.09 -9.60 6.79
N SER A 207 -11.50 -10.42 5.93
CA SER A 207 -10.65 -11.53 6.35
C SER A 207 -9.41 -11.06 7.12
N LEU A 208 -8.74 -9.98 6.66
CA LEU A 208 -7.64 -9.37 7.40
C LEU A 208 -8.09 -8.81 8.75
N SER A 209 -9.24 -8.12 8.78
CA SER A 209 -9.79 -7.59 10.04
C SER A 209 -10.03 -8.70 11.06
N ASP A 210 -10.66 -9.79 10.64
CA ASP A 210 -11.02 -10.90 11.52
C ASP A 210 -9.78 -11.63 12.05
N HIS A 211 -8.75 -11.82 11.22
CA HIS A 211 -7.54 -12.54 11.62
C HIS A 211 -6.53 -11.70 12.40
N LEU A 212 -6.48 -10.39 12.14
CA LEU A 212 -5.43 -9.54 12.70
C LEU A 212 -5.87 -8.78 13.97
N PHE A 213 -7.19 -8.55 14.16
CA PHE A 213 -7.69 -7.71 15.25
C PHE A 213 -8.66 -8.43 16.21
N ASN A 214 -9.18 -9.61 15.86
CA ASN A 214 -10.18 -10.32 16.67
C ASN A 214 -9.61 -11.54 17.44
N ASN A 215 -8.30 -11.62 17.64
CA ASN A 215 -7.65 -12.64 18.47
C ASN A 215 -7.38 -12.13 19.88
#